data_915e636be70dc534ff5ce47617641ce5
#
_entry.id   915e636be70dc534ff5ce47617641ce5
#
_cell.length_a   1.000
_cell.length_b   1.000
_cell.length_c   1.000
_cell.angle_alpha   90.00
_cell.angle_beta   90.00
_cell.angle_gamma   90.00
#
_symmetry.space_group_name_H-M   'P 1'
#
loop_
_entity.id
_entity.type
_entity.pdbx_description
1 polymer ?
#
loop_
_entity_poly.entity_id
_entity_poly.type
_entity_poly.pdbx_seq_one_letter_code
_entity_poly.pdbx_strand_id
1 'polypeptide(L)'
;MTQSIDQLHLLILNVGLAIHNADWNWKNVSSPFTRLYYIMEGTAQIIFPDGMQELKPHHLYLVPSFTTHSYQCNSHFTHYYLHIYEDHQSESGILEDWNFPIEIPAGNLELPLIKRLCEINPTMQLPQSDPTSYDNNPTLIRNIIKNKQRTFCDKVESRGIVYQLIARFLKDAKPKVEVNDNRIQKVLSHIRKNIYKTVD
;
A
#
# COMPACT_ATOMS: atom_id res chain seq x y z
N MET A 1 19.80 -12.53 6.52
CA MET A 1 19.90 -11.37 7.45
C MET A 1 18.78 -11.45 8.46
N THR A 2 19.02 -11.14 9.73
CA THR A 2 17.97 -11.06 10.76
C THR A 2 17.26 -9.72 10.55
N GLN A 3 16.00 -9.73 10.10
CA GLN A 3 15.23 -8.51 9.96
C GLN A 3 14.83 -7.98 11.34
N SER A 4 15.04 -6.68 11.57
CA SER A 4 14.61 -5.99 12.79
C SER A 4 13.36 -5.16 12.54
N ILE A 5 12.40 -5.23 13.45
CA ILE A 5 11.21 -4.38 13.43
C ILE A 5 11.57 -2.88 13.46
N ASP A 6 12.73 -2.54 14.02
CA ASP A 6 13.23 -1.16 14.08
C ASP A 6 13.60 -0.60 12.69
N GLN A 7 13.77 -1.48 11.70
CA GLN A 7 14.03 -1.10 10.31
C GLN A 7 12.74 -0.88 9.50
N LEU A 8 11.60 -1.29 10.04
CA LEU A 8 10.31 -1.16 9.35
C LEU A 8 9.68 0.22 9.64
N HIS A 9 9.82 1.14 8.70
CA HIS A 9 9.29 2.50 8.81
C HIS A 9 8.13 2.71 7.82
N LEU A 10 6.90 2.41 8.25
CA LEU A 10 5.70 2.53 7.43
C LEU A 10 5.00 3.87 7.67
N LEU A 11 4.68 4.56 6.59
CA LEU A 11 3.91 5.80 6.57
C LEU A 11 2.60 5.57 5.80
N ILE A 12 1.51 6.18 6.28
CA ILE A 12 0.24 6.22 5.56
C ILE A 12 0.27 7.41 4.61
N LEU A 13 0.11 7.17 3.33
CA LEU A 13 -0.06 8.26 2.35
C LEU A 13 -1.52 8.66 2.22
N ASN A 14 -2.40 7.66 2.10
CA ASN A 14 -3.83 7.85 1.98
C ASN A 14 -4.58 6.71 2.67
N VAL A 15 -5.75 7.02 3.20
CA VAL A 15 -6.69 6.04 3.76
C VAL A 15 -8.12 6.57 3.62
N GLY A 16 -9.07 5.70 3.27
CA GLY A 16 -10.47 6.09 3.15
C GLY A 16 -11.36 4.96 2.68
N LEU A 17 -12.65 5.29 2.55
CA LEU A 17 -13.67 4.46 1.93
C LEU A 17 -13.93 4.96 0.51
N ALA A 18 -13.96 4.07 -0.46
CA ALA A 18 -14.32 4.35 -1.83
C ALA A 18 -15.58 3.57 -2.21
N ILE A 19 -16.47 4.24 -2.95
CA ILE A 19 -17.70 3.67 -3.50
C ILE A 19 -17.66 3.89 -5.00
N HIS A 20 -17.81 2.84 -5.76
CA HIS A 20 -17.75 2.81 -7.21
C HIS A 20 -19.04 2.28 -7.81
N ASN A 21 -19.40 2.82 -8.97
CA ASN A 21 -20.55 2.38 -9.76
C ASN A 21 -20.09 2.17 -11.22
N ALA A 22 -19.37 1.07 -11.46
CA ALA A 22 -18.78 0.72 -12.75
C ALA A 22 -17.74 1.74 -13.27
N ASP A 23 -17.13 2.54 -12.40
CA ASP A 23 -16.23 3.65 -12.74
C ASP A 23 -14.76 3.43 -12.30
N TRP A 24 -14.47 2.29 -11.66
CA TRP A 24 -13.10 1.97 -11.23
C TRP A 24 -12.36 1.12 -12.26
N ASN A 25 -12.03 1.78 -13.39
CA ASN A 25 -11.44 1.14 -14.57
C ASN A 25 -10.16 1.87 -15.00
N TRP A 26 -9.02 1.49 -14.39
CA TRP A 26 -7.73 2.11 -14.64
C TRP A 26 -6.73 1.10 -15.19
N LYS A 27 -5.89 1.51 -16.15
CA LYS A 27 -4.92 0.63 -16.82
C LYS A 27 -3.49 1.02 -16.48
N ASN A 28 -2.62 0.00 -16.36
CA ASN A 28 -1.18 0.17 -16.19
C ASN A 28 -0.80 1.06 -14.98
N VAL A 29 -1.51 0.87 -13.87
CA VAL A 29 -1.22 1.56 -12.62
C VAL A 29 0.04 0.96 -12.01
N SER A 30 0.99 1.81 -11.61
CA SER A 30 2.20 1.40 -10.88
C SER A 30 2.59 2.53 -9.94
N SER A 31 2.74 2.25 -8.67
CA SER A 31 2.96 3.25 -7.63
C SER A 31 4.17 2.91 -6.76
N PRO A 32 4.90 3.90 -6.23
CA PRO A 32 6.02 3.68 -5.32
C PRO A 32 5.59 3.34 -3.89
N PHE A 33 4.37 2.89 -3.70
CA PHE A 33 3.80 2.51 -2.42
C PHE A 33 2.94 1.25 -2.54
N THR A 34 2.82 0.53 -1.45
CA THR A 34 1.98 -0.65 -1.33
C THR A 34 0.52 -0.24 -1.12
N ARG A 35 -0.39 -0.91 -1.82
CA ARG A 35 -1.84 -0.73 -1.67
C ARG A 35 -2.42 -1.88 -0.88
N LEU A 36 -3.24 -1.56 0.12
CA LEU A 36 -4.02 -2.52 0.87
C LEU A 36 -5.50 -2.16 0.72
N TYR A 37 -6.31 -3.16 0.39
CA TYR A 37 -7.75 -3.03 0.27
C TYR A 37 -8.46 -3.97 1.23
N TYR A 38 -9.57 -3.50 1.80
CA TYR A 38 -10.58 -4.32 2.47
C TYR A 38 -11.89 -4.18 1.71
N ILE A 39 -12.42 -5.29 1.19
CA ILE A 39 -13.63 -5.27 0.40
C ILE A 39 -14.85 -5.36 1.30
N MET A 40 -15.77 -4.39 1.17
CA MET A 40 -17.02 -4.33 1.91
C MET A 40 -18.13 -5.08 1.20
N GLU A 41 -18.35 -4.73 -0.07
CA GLU A 41 -19.43 -5.29 -0.89
C GLU A 41 -19.15 -5.14 -2.38
N GLY A 42 -19.87 -5.90 -3.19
CA GLY A 42 -19.70 -5.94 -4.62
C GLY A 42 -18.49 -6.74 -5.06
N THR A 43 -18.16 -6.69 -6.35
CA THR A 43 -17.01 -7.36 -6.95
C THR A 43 -16.30 -6.45 -7.93
N ALA A 44 -14.98 -6.56 -7.95
CA ALA A 44 -14.11 -5.93 -8.94
C ALA A 44 -12.93 -6.86 -9.21
N GLN A 45 -12.03 -6.48 -10.10
CA GLN A 45 -10.88 -7.29 -10.47
C GLN A 45 -9.62 -6.44 -10.49
N ILE A 46 -8.51 -7.05 -10.06
CA ILE A 46 -7.16 -6.56 -10.33
C ILE A 46 -6.55 -7.47 -11.38
N ILE A 47 -6.07 -6.90 -12.47
CA ILE A 47 -5.45 -7.61 -13.59
C ILE A 47 -3.95 -7.35 -13.52
N PHE A 48 -3.18 -8.40 -13.29
CA PHE A 48 -1.71 -8.40 -13.31
C PHE A 48 -1.20 -8.92 -14.66
N PRO A 49 0.07 -8.72 -15.02
CA PRO A 49 0.64 -9.28 -16.25
C PRO A 49 0.55 -10.81 -16.35
N ASP A 50 0.55 -11.50 -15.21
CA ASP A 50 0.57 -12.97 -15.08
C ASP A 50 -0.79 -13.56 -14.68
N GLY A 51 -1.82 -12.76 -14.50
CA GLY A 51 -3.14 -13.26 -14.15
C GLY A 51 -4.11 -12.21 -13.63
N MET A 52 -5.28 -12.67 -13.21
CA MET A 52 -6.36 -11.84 -12.70
C MET A 52 -6.74 -12.30 -11.31
N GLN A 53 -6.98 -11.33 -10.42
CA GLN A 53 -7.47 -11.54 -9.07
C GLN A 53 -8.84 -10.90 -8.91
N GLU A 54 -9.85 -11.71 -8.59
CA GLU A 54 -11.18 -11.20 -8.21
C GLU A 54 -11.14 -10.67 -6.77
N LEU A 55 -11.73 -9.50 -6.55
CA LEU A 55 -11.88 -8.88 -5.24
C LEU A 55 -13.24 -9.25 -4.64
N LYS A 56 -13.21 -9.96 -3.52
CA LYS A 56 -14.40 -10.52 -2.85
C LYS A 56 -14.67 -9.83 -1.52
N PRO A 57 -15.94 -9.66 -1.11
CA PRO A 57 -16.29 -9.14 0.21
C PRO A 57 -15.60 -9.89 1.35
N HIS A 58 -15.29 -9.15 2.42
CA HIS A 58 -14.66 -9.66 3.64
C HIS A 58 -13.27 -10.29 3.43
N HIS A 59 -12.52 -9.82 2.43
CA HIS A 59 -11.13 -10.17 2.19
C HIS A 59 -10.25 -8.93 2.17
N LEU A 60 -8.98 -9.13 2.48
CA LEU A 60 -7.91 -8.16 2.36
C LEU A 60 -7.07 -8.49 1.13
N TYR A 61 -6.70 -7.46 0.40
CA TYR A 61 -5.83 -7.56 -0.78
C TYR A 61 -4.63 -6.64 -0.62
N LEU A 62 -3.46 -7.13 -1.02
CA LEU A 62 -2.22 -6.35 -0.97
C LEU A 62 -1.56 -6.36 -2.34
N VAL A 63 -1.39 -5.16 -2.89
CA VAL A 63 -0.62 -4.93 -4.12
C VAL A 63 0.68 -4.24 -3.74
N PRO A 64 1.83 -4.92 -3.88
CA PRO A 64 3.12 -4.35 -3.52
C PRO A 64 3.48 -3.10 -4.34
N SER A 65 4.36 -2.28 -3.81
CA SER A 65 4.97 -1.15 -4.53
C SER A 65 5.57 -1.61 -5.86
N PHE A 66 5.56 -0.73 -6.86
CA PHE A 66 6.10 -0.95 -8.22
C PHE A 66 5.50 -2.14 -9.00
N THR A 67 4.37 -2.71 -8.52
CA THR A 67 3.65 -3.76 -9.24
C THR A 67 2.70 -3.15 -10.25
N THR A 68 2.97 -3.37 -11.55
CA THR A 68 2.07 -2.91 -12.62
C THR A 68 0.80 -3.76 -12.64
N HIS A 69 -0.36 -3.10 -12.61
CA HIS A 69 -1.66 -3.75 -12.61
C HIS A 69 -2.73 -2.85 -13.21
N SER A 70 -3.90 -3.42 -13.47
CA SER A 70 -5.08 -2.68 -13.94
C SER A 70 -6.28 -3.03 -13.06
N TYR A 71 -7.27 -2.14 -13.01
CA TYR A 71 -8.54 -2.37 -12.32
C TYR A 71 -9.68 -2.51 -13.30
N GLN A 72 -10.63 -3.37 -12.97
CA GLN A 72 -11.89 -3.51 -13.69
C GLN A 72 -13.04 -3.65 -12.71
N CYS A 73 -14.03 -2.77 -12.83
CA CYS A 73 -15.25 -2.76 -12.04
C CYS A 73 -16.45 -2.48 -12.95
N ASN A 74 -17.36 -3.42 -13.06
CA ASN A 74 -18.52 -3.35 -13.97
C ASN A 74 -19.85 -3.11 -13.25
N SER A 75 -19.83 -2.95 -11.93
CA SER A 75 -21.02 -2.81 -11.08
C SER A 75 -20.74 -1.97 -9.84
N HIS A 76 -21.66 -1.99 -8.89
CA HIS A 76 -21.42 -1.41 -7.57
C HIS A 76 -20.31 -2.16 -6.84
N PHE A 77 -19.38 -1.39 -6.24
CA PHE A 77 -18.23 -1.92 -5.51
C PHE A 77 -17.79 -0.93 -4.41
N THR A 78 -17.72 -1.42 -3.18
CA THR A 78 -17.33 -0.60 -2.02
C THR A 78 -16.15 -1.24 -1.31
N HIS A 79 -15.10 -0.46 -1.09
CA HIS A 79 -13.90 -0.93 -0.39
C HIS A 79 -13.22 0.17 0.40
N TYR A 80 -12.56 -0.22 1.48
CA TYR A 80 -11.55 0.62 2.12
C TYR A 80 -10.23 0.48 1.37
N TYR A 81 -9.51 1.59 1.24
CA TYR A 81 -8.16 1.62 0.68
C TYR A 81 -7.18 2.22 1.69
N LEU A 82 -5.95 1.72 1.64
CA LEU A 82 -4.82 2.20 2.41
C LEU A 82 -3.57 2.18 1.52
N HIS A 83 -2.94 3.33 1.35
CA HIS A 83 -1.68 3.48 0.65
C HIS A 83 -0.55 3.59 1.68
N ILE A 84 0.36 2.62 1.66
CA ILE A 84 1.44 2.47 2.62
C ILE A 84 2.77 2.71 1.91
N TYR A 85 3.50 3.72 2.35
CA TYR A 85 4.84 4.01 1.90
C TYR A 85 5.85 3.48 2.91
N GLU A 86 6.84 2.75 2.45
CA GLU A 86 7.98 2.37 3.27
C GLU A 86 9.05 3.45 3.17
N ASP A 87 9.32 4.16 4.28
CA ASP A 87 10.34 5.19 4.35
C ASP A 87 11.70 4.52 4.54
N HIS A 88 12.42 4.34 3.43
CA HIS A 88 13.70 3.61 3.41
C HIS A 88 14.81 4.40 4.10
N GLN A 89 15.00 4.14 5.38
CA GLN A 89 16.18 4.61 6.12
C GLN A 89 17.36 3.63 6.01
N SER A 90 17.10 2.39 5.59
CA SER A 90 18.07 1.31 5.36
C SER A 90 18.28 1.02 3.86
N GLU A 91 19.20 0.11 3.54
CA GLU A 91 19.54 -0.26 2.15
C GLU A 91 18.47 -1.12 1.47
N SER A 92 17.59 -1.81 2.22
CA SER A 92 16.48 -2.62 1.70
C SER A 92 15.16 -2.25 2.34
N GLY A 93 14.06 -2.37 1.58
CA GLY A 93 12.71 -2.26 2.10
C GLY A 93 12.21 -3.63 2.58
N ILE A 94 11.73 -3.71 3.82
CA ILE A 94 11.21 -4.99 4.36
C ILE A 94 10.02 -5.48 3.54
N LEU A 95 9.10 -4.59 3.14
CA LEU A 95 7.96 -5.00 2.30
C LEU A 95 8.40 -5.45 0.90
N GLU A 96 9.52 -4.96 0.40
CA GLU A 96 10.04 -5.33 -0.91
C GLU A 96 10.81 -6.66 -0.92
N ASP A 97 11.32 -7.10 0.23
CA ASP A 97 12.10 -8.33 0.36
C ASP A 97 11.24 -9.59 0.47
N TRP A 98 9.90 -9.42 0.52
CA TRP A 98 8.97 -10.52 0.69
C TRP A 98 7.99 -10.66 -0.48
N ASN A 99 7.68 -11.90 -0.84
CA ASN A 99 6.54 -12.26 -1.67
C ASN A 99 5.33 -12.46 -0.77
N PHE A 100 4.43 -11.48 -0.77
CA PHE A 100 3.18 -11.54 -0.02
C PHE A 100 2.11 -12.31 -0.79
N PRO A 101 1.18 -12.99 -0.10
CA PRO A 101 -0.07 -13.40 -0.72
C PRO A 101 -0.83 -12.14 -1.16
N ILE A 102 -1.45 -12.18 -2.34
CA ILE A 102 -2.26 -11.05 -2.85
C ILE A 102 -3.56 -10.94 -2.05
N GLU A 103 -4.13 -12.07 -1.66
CA GLU A 103 -5.43 -12.19 -0.98
C GLU A 103 -5.27 -12.95 0.34
N ILE A 104 -5.91 -12.46 1.40
CA ILE A 104 -6.14 -13.19 2.65
C ILE A 104 -7.57 -12.95 3.14
N PRO A 105 -8.21 -13.94 3.80
CA PRO A 105 -9.51 -13.71 4.43
C PRO A 105 -9.37 -12.74 5.60
N ALA A 106 -10.32 -11.82 5.73
CA ALA A 106 -10.39 -10.93 6.86
C ALA A 106 -11.01 -11.65 8.07
N GLY A 107 -10.51 -11.34 9.26
CA GLY A 107 -11.11 -11.74 10.54
C GLY A 107 -12.01 -10.64 11.12
N ASN A 108 -12.25 -10.72 12.41
CA ASN A 108 -13.13 -9.77 13.11
C ASN A 108 -12.45 -8.44 13.46
N LEU A 109 -11.12 -8.34 13.37
CA LEU A 109 -10.35 -7.18 13.82
C LEU A 109 -10.02 -6.19 12.69
N GLU A 110 -9.86 -6.66 11.46
CA GLU A 110 -9.31 -5.85 10.37
C GLU A 110 -10.24 -4.68 10.01
N LEU A 111 -11.54 -4.91 9.91
CA LEU A 111 -12.50 -3.84 9.62
C LEU A 111 -12.55 -2.77 10.70
N PRO A 112 -12.67 -3.09 12.02
CA PRO A 112 -12.55 -2.09 13.09
C PRO A 112 -11.24 -1.30 13.05
N LEU A 113 -10.10 -1.96 12.80
CA LEU A 113 -8.80 -1.30 12.70
C LEU A 113 -8.75 -0.31 11.54
N ILE A 114 -9.27 -0.69 10.37
CA ILE A 114 -9.29 0.18 9.19
C ILE A 114 -10.23 1.36 9.39
N LYS A 115 -11.42 1.15 9.97
CA LYS A 115 -12.35 2.22 10.33
C LYS A 115 -11.69 3.22 11.29
N ARG A 116 -11.04 2.71 12.35
CA ARG A 116 -10.31 3.53 13.29
C ARG A 116 -9.19 4.33 12.60
N LEU A 117 -8.49 3.71 11.67
CA LEU A 117 -7.45 4.37 10.89
C LEU A 117 -8.01 5.54 10.06
N CYS A 118 -9.20 5.39 9.47
CA CYS A 118 -9.88 6.47 8.76
C CYS A 118 -10.29 7.61 9.70
N GLU A 119 -10.78 7.30 10.90
CA GLU A 119 -11.21 8.29 11.91
C GLU A 119 -10.06 9.19 12.37
N ILE A 120 -8.91 8.60 12.66
CA ILE A 120 -7.71 9.34 13.13
C ILE A 120 -6.94 10.01 12.00
N ASN A 121 -7.31 9.77 10.73
CA ASN A 121 -6.66 10.32 9.54
C ASN A 121 -7.64 10.99 8.56
N PRO A 122 -8.56 11.87 9.00
CA PRO A 122 -9.63 12.41 8.14
C PRO A 122 -9.10 13.22 6.96
N THR A 123 -7.91 13.80 7.06
CA THR A 123 -7.28 14.62 6.01
C THR A 123 -6.48 13.80 5.00
N MET A 124 -6.39 12.47 5.19
CA MET A 124 -5.62 11.56 4.32
C MET A 124 -6.49 10.86 3.27
N GLN A 125 -7.75 11.24 3.14
CA GLN A 125 -8.61 10.70 2.08
C GLN A 125 -8.16 11.20 0.71
N LEU A 126 -8.33 10.33 -0.31
CA LEU A 126 -8.11 10.71 -1.71
C LEU A 126 -9.24 11.65 -2.15
N PRO A 127 -8.92 12.75 -2.84
CA PRO A 127 -9.94 13.63 -3.40
C PRO A 127 -10.67 12.99 -4.59
N GLN A 128 -10.00 12.08 -5.30
CA GLN A 128 -10.49 11.35 -6.47
C GLN A 128 -9.87 9.96 -6.51
N SER A 129 -10.58 9.01 -7.14
CA SER A 129 -10.10 7.62 -7.31
C SER A 129 -9.15 7.44 -8.49
N ASP A 130 -8.94 8.48 -9.31
CA ASP A 130 -8.03 8.45 -10.46
C ASP A 130 -6.56 8.36 -10.00
N PRO A 131 -5.84 7.27 -10.31
CA PRO A 131 -4.43 7.12 -9.94
C PRO A 131 -3.54 8.25 -10.43
N THR A 132 -3.81 8.83 -11.59
CA THR A 132 -3.00 9.93 -12.13
C THR A 132 -3.02 11.18 -11.26
N SER A 133 -4.08 11.34 -10.45
CA SER A 133 -4.24 12.48 -9.54
C SER A 133 -3.38 12.38 -8.28
N TYR A 134 -2.96 11.18 -7.88
CA TYR A 134 -2.23 10.96 -6.62
C TYR A 134 -0.94 10.14 -6.78
N ASP A 135 -0.71 9.46 -7.91
CA ASP A 135 0.49 8.68 -8.21
C ASP A 135 1.59 9.52 -8.89
N ASN A 136 1.80 10.73 -8.39
CA ASN A 136 2.83 11.64 -8.91
C ASN A 136 3.71 12.17 -7.78
N ASN A 137 4.95 12.52 -8.12
CA ASN A 137 5.94 12.96 -7.14
C ASN A 137 5.49 14.16 -6.27
N PRO A 138 4.86 15.22 -6.79
CA PRO A 138 4.40 16.33 -5.97
C PRO A 138 3.37 15.90 -4.91
N THR A 139 2.46 15.01 -5.27
CA THR A 139 1.44 14.50 -4.34
C THR A 139 2.05 13.58 -3.30
N LEU A 140 2.98 12.70 -3.69
CA LEU A 140 3.72 11.83 -2.78
C LEU A 140 4.47 12.67 -1.72
N ILE A 141 5.25 13.67 -2.15
CA ILE A 141 5.99 14.57 -1.24
C ILE A 141 5.03 15.28 -0.30
N ARG A 142 3.92 15.82 -0.80
CA ARG A 142 2.90 16.48 0.01
C ARG A 142 2.34 15.55 1.09
N ASN A 143 2.03 14.31 0.74
CA ASN A 143 1.47 13.33 1.68
C ASN A 143 2.50 12.90 2.73
N ILE A 144 3.78 12.77 2.36
CA ILE A 144 4.87 12.52 3.32
C ILE A 144 5.00 13.69 4.30
N ILE A 145 4.95 14.94 3.82
CA ILE A 145 5.00 16.14 4.67
C ILE A 145 3.79 16.17 5.61
N LYS A 146 2.57 15.95 5.11
CA LYS A 146 1.36 15.86 5.95
C LYS A 146 1.52 14.82 7.04
N ASN A 147 2.06 13.66 6.71
CA ASN A 147 2.30 12.59 7.67
C ASN A 147 3.27 13.05 8.79
N LYS A 148 4.35 13.74 8.43
CA LYS A 148 5.33 14.26 9.40
C LYS A 148 4.74 15.33 10.33
N GLN A 149 3.74 16.09 9.88
CA GLN A 149 3.08 17.17 10.65
C GLN A 149 2.00 16.68 11.61
N ARG A 150 1.57 15.41 11.53
CA ARG A 150 0.57 14.83 12.43
C ARG A 150 1.04 14.81 13.88
N THR A 151 0.09 14.73 14.82
CA THR A 151 0.43 14.58 16.24
C THR A 151 1.21 13.30 16.50
N PHE A 152 2.00 13.27 17.55
CA PHE A 152 2.77 12.07 17.89
C PHE A 152 1.85 10.89 18.22
N CYS A 153 0.74 11.15 18.93
CA CYS A 153 -0.26 10.15 19.27
C CYS A 153 -0.85 9.50 18.01
N ASP A 154 -1.33 10.31 17.05
CA ASP A 154 -1.91 9.79 15.80
C ASP A 154 -0.90 8.98 14.97
N LYS A 155 0.37 9.39 14.99
CA LYS A 155 1.45 8.63 14.31
C LYS A 155 1.66 7.27 14.97
N VAL A 156 1.70 7.21 16.30
CA VAL A 156 1.91 5.96 17.06
C VAL A 156 0.74 5.02 16.83
N GLU A 157 -0.50 5.50 16.99
CA GLU A 157 -1.71 4.69 16.79
C GLU A 157 -1.81 4.18 15.36
N SER A 158 -1.65 5.06 14.36
CA SER A 158 -1.69 4.67 12.95
C SER A 158 -0.63 3.65 12.60
N ARG A 159 0.61 3.81 13.08
CA ARG A 159 1.69 2.86 12.84
C ARG A 159 1.38 1.50 13.46
N GLY A 160 0.85 1.49 14.69
CA GLY A 160 0.44 0.26 15.36
C GLY A 160 -0.64 -0.50 14.58
N ILE A 161 -1.63 0.20 14.04
CA ILE A 161 -2.68 -0.40 13.21
C ILE A 161 -2.09 -0.95 11.91
N VAL A 162 -1.27 -0.18 11.21
CA VAL A 162 -0.65 -0.63 9.94
C VAL A 162 0.22 -1.87 10.17
N TYR A 163 0.98 -1.92 11.26
CA TYR A 163 1.79 -3.10 11.60
C TYR A 163 0.93 -4.33 11.84
N GLN A 164 -0.23 -4.19 12.51
CA GLN A 164 -1.15 -5.31 12.71
C GLN A 164 -1.72 -5.82 11.37
N LEU A 165 -2.10 -4.91 10.46
CA LEU A 165 -2.61 -5.29 9.14
C LEU A 165 -1.54 -5.99 8.30
N ILE A 166 -0.32 -5.45 8.24
CA ILE A 166 0.80 -6.07 7.49
C ILE A 166 1.21 -7.42 8.11
N ALA A 167 1.19 -7.54 9.44
CA ALA A 167 1.50 -8.80 10.12
C ALA A 167 0.58 -9.95 9.70
N ARG A 168 -0.67 -9.65 9.29
CA ARG A 168 -1.58 -10.66 8.75
C ARG A 168 -1.05 -11.29 7.46
N PHE A 169 -0.52 -10.47 6.57
CA PHE A 169 0.08 -10.92 5.31
C PHE A 169 1.45 -11.59 5.52
N LEU A 170 2.23 -11.13 6.49
CA LEU A 170 3.54 -11.69 6.80
C LEU A 170 3.49 -13.16 7.25
N LYS A 171 2.36 -13.63 7.81
CA LYS A 171 2.19 -15.03 8.23
C LYS A 171 2.41 -16.01 7.07
N ASP A 172 1.96 -15.64 5.87
CA ASP A 172 2.00 -16.49 4.68
C ASP A 172 2.98 -15.96 3.62
N ALA A 173 3.73 -14.89 3.94
CA ALA A 173 4.72 -14.32 3.07
C ALA A 173 5.98 -15.20 3.00
N LYS A 174 6.64 -15.19 1.84
CA LYS A 174 7.90 -15.92 1.61
C LYS A 174 9.00 -14.94 1.26
N PRO A 175 10.22 -15.08 1.79
CA PRO A 175 11.34 -14.24 1.37
C PRO A 175 11.53 -14.33 -0.16
N LYS A 176 11.80 -13.20 -0.80
CA LYS A 176 12.25 -13.21 -2.19
C LYS A 176 13.64 -13.82 -2.24
N VAL A 177 13.90 -14.59 -3.28
CA VAL A 177 15.25 -15.10 -3.56
C VAL A 177 16.15 -13.89 -3.83
N GLU A 178 17.18 -13.69 -3.00
CA GLU A 178 18.14 -12.62 -3.21
C GLU A 178 18.84 -12.82 -4.56
N VAL A 179 18.68 -11.87 -5.47
CA VAL A 179 19.58 -11.75 -6.61
C VAL A 179 20.88 -11.18 -6.04
N ASN A 180 21.87 -12.04 -5.87
CA ASN A 180 23.16 -11.75 -5.17
C ASN A 180 24.11 -10.88 -6.04
N ASP A 181 23.59 -9.84 -6.72
CA ASP A 181 24.40 -8.83 -7.38
C ASP A 181 24.38 -7.52 -6.54
N ASN A 182 25.42 -7.33 -5.74
CA ASN A 182 25.61 -6.15 -4.91
C ASN A 182 25.53 -4.82 -5.70
N ARG A 183 25.80 -4.82 -7.01
CA ARG A 183 25.72 -3.61 -7.85
C ARG A 183 24.27 -3.26 -8.11
N ILE A 184 23.44 -4.25 -8.43
CA ILE A 184 21.99 -4.05 -8.64
C ILE A 184 21.34 -3.59 -7.35
N GLN A 185 21.67 -4.19 -6.20
CA GLN A 185 21.15 -3.78 -4.91
C GLN A 185 21.52 -2.32 -4.56
N LYS A 186 22.75 -1.89 -4.83
CA LYS A 186 23.17 -0.49 -4.64
C LYS A 186 22.41 0.48 -5.53
N VAL A 187 22.18 0.14 -6.79
CA VAL A 187 21.42 0.97 -7.73
C VAL A 187 19.95 1.09 -7.29
N LEU A 188 19.32 -0.01 -6.94
CA LEU A 188 17.94 -0.01 -6.45
C LEU A 188 17.81 0.81 -5.16
N SER A 189 18.72 0.64 -4.21
CA SER A 189 18.76 1.44 -2.98
C SER A 189 18.91 2.93 -3.28
N HIS A 190 19.79 3.29 -4.22
CA HIS A 190 19.97 4.69 -4.64
C HIS A 190 18.70 5.28 -5.25
N ILE A 191 18.05 4.55 -6.14
CA ILE A 191 16.78 4.96 -6.77
C ILE A 191 15.71 5.17 -5.69
N ARG A 192 15.53 4.22 -4.78
CA ARG A 192 14.54 4.29 -3.69
C ARG A 192 14.74 5.51 -2.79
N LYS A 193 16.00 5.76 -2.37
CA LYS A 193 16.35 6.92 -1.51
C LYS A 193 16.14 8.27 -2.19
N ASN A 194 16.09 8.30 -3.51
CA ASN A 194 16.02 9.54 -4.30
C ASN A 194 14.76 9.64 -5.17
N ILE A 195 13.79 8.73 -5.01
CA ILE A 195 12.60 8.65 -5.87
C ILE A 195 11.77 9.95 -5.92
N TYR A 196 11.89 10.77 -4.87
CA TYR A 196 11.23 12.08 -4.74
C TYR A 196 12.17 13.27 -4.99
N LYS A 197 13.43 13.02 -5.37
CA LYS A 197 14.37 14.07 -5.73
C LYS A 197 14.44 14.17 -7.25
N THR A 198 14.53 15.39 -7.76
CA THR A 198 14.94 15.60 -9.16
C THR A 198 16.34 15.03 -9.34
N VAL A 199 16.51 14.15 -10.30
CA VAL A 199 17.83 13.68 -10.73
C VAL A 199 18.33 14.75 -11.69
N ASP A 200 19.32 15.56 -11.23
CA ASP A 200 20.05 16.47 -12.06
C ASP A 200 21.05 15.72 -12.97
#